data_d642fc97d14b545c2ae29349d8a7ac66
#
_entry.id   d642fc97d14b545c2ae29349d8a7ac66
#
_cell.length_a   1.000
_cell.length_b   1.000
_cell.length_c   1.000
_cell.angle_alpha   90.00
_cell.angle_beta   90.00
_cell.angle_gamma   90.00
#
_symmetry.space_group_name_H-M   'P 1'
#
loop_
_entity.id
_entity.type
_entity.pdbx_description
1 polymer ?
#
loop_
_entity_poly.entity_id
_entity_poly.type
_entity_poly.pdbx_seq_one_letter_code
_entity_poly.pdbx_strand_id
1 'polypeptide(L)'
;VYKDEHNFSGEEQEMDRIMEAVRAIRNRRAEMNVPPSKKAKYYIATAHKDTFEKAGIFMQRLASCSEAEIGDSFEIDDAVCIVTTDAKIYIPLGELVDFEKEIARLNKEKEKVLKDLEFIDKKLNNENFVAKAPKTVVDGQREAAQKLRDKIAMIDESIEKFQK
;
A
#
# COMPACT_ATOMS: atom_id res chain seq x y z
N VAL A 1 2.43 -32.09 45.00
CA VAL A 1 1.34 -32.34 44.04
C VAL A 1 0.90 -31.02 43.48
N TYR A 2 1.52 -30.60 42.35
CA TYR A 2 1.07 -29.47 41.55
C TYR A 2 -0.22 -29.91 40.86
N LYS A 3 -1.32 -29.27 41.16
CA LYS A 3 -2.55 -29.40 40.37
C LYS A 3 -2.42 -28.57 39.12
N ASP A 4 -2.23 -29.20 37.99
CA ASP A 4 -2.41 -28.66 36.63
C ASP A 4 -3.92 -28.43 36.42
N GLU A 5 -4.43 -27.28 36.86
CA GLU A 5 -5.86 -26.93 36.69
C GLU A 5 -6.05 -25.56 36.00
N HIS A 6 -5.13 -25.14 35.17
CA HIS A 6 -5.42 -24.04 34.24
C HIS A 6 -5.20 -24.52 32.82
N ASN A 7 -6.20 -25.21 32.30
CA ASN A 7 -6.26 -25.51 30.88
C ASN A 7 -6.67 -24.22 30.12
N PHE A 8 -5.69 -23.39 29.80
CA PHE A 8 -5.84 -22.16 29.01
C PHE A 8 -5.93 -22.41 27.49
N SER A 9 -6.16 -23.67 27.08
CA SER A 9 -6.16 -24.04 25.66
C SER A 9 -7.14 -23.23 24.80
N GLY A 10 -8.29 -22.84 25.39
CA GLY A 10 -9.26 -21.99 24.71
C GLY A 10 -8.77 -20.56 24.53
N GLU A 11 -8.18 -19.97 25.57
CA GLU A 11 -7.66 -18.62 25.57
C GLU A 11 -6.40 -18.49 24.68
N GLU A 12 -5.54 -19.51 24.66
CA GLU A 12 -4.41 -19.60 23.76
C GLU A 12 -4.87 -19.63 22.30
N GLN A 13 -5.89 -20.41 21.96
CA GLN A 13 -6.45 -20.46 20.61
C GLN A 13 -7.08 -19.12 20.20
N GLU A 14 -7.79 -18.46 21.10
CA GLU A 14 -8.34 -17.12 20.86
C GLU A 14 -7.24 -16.12 20.59
N MET A 15 -6.17 -16.13 21.38
CA MET A 15 -5.02 -15.25 21.19
C MET A 15 -4.30 -15.54 19.87
N ASP A 16 -4.12 -16.79 19.50
CA ASP A 16 -3.48 -17.19 18.24
C ASP A 16 -4.26 -16.65 17.02
N ARG A 17 -5.59 -16.72 17.03
CA ARG A 17 -6.45 -16.15 15.99
C ARG A 17 -6.25 -14.65 15.85
N ILE A 18 -6.21 -13.94 16.97
CA ILE A 18 -5.97 -12.49 16.99
C ILE A 18 -4.59 -12.16 16.44
N MET A 19 -3.57 -12.88 16.89
CA MET A 19 -2.19 -12.65 16.45
C MET A 19 -1.98 -13.00 14.98
N GLU A 20 -2.65 -14.02 14.46
CA GLU A 20 -2.66 -14.34 13.03
C GLU A 20 -3.27 -13.17 12.23
N ALA A 21 -4.42 -12.67 12.65
CA ALA A 21 -5.08 -11.53 12.02
C ALA A 21 -4.18 -10.28 12.03
N VAL A 22 -3.59 -9.94 13.18
CA VAL A 22 -2.67 -8.80 13.32
C VAL A 22 -1.47 -8.93 12.37
N ARG A 23 -0.85 -10.11 12.31
CA ARG A 23 0.29 -10.36 11.41
C ARG A 23 -0.11 -10.22 9.94
N ALA A 24 -1.23 -10.80 9.55
CA ALA A 24 -1.74 -10.72 8.17
C ALA A 24 -2.04 -9.26 7.75
N ILE A 25 -2.66 -8.47 8.63
CA ILE A 25 -2.91 -7.05 8.40
C ILE A 25 -1.59 -6.27 8.25
N ARG A 26 -0.65 -6.47 9.17
CA ARG A 26 0.65 -5.77 9.14
C ARG A 26 1.44 -6.10 7.89
N ASN A 27 1.48 -7.36 7.47
CA ASN A 27 2.12 -7.78 6.25
C ASN A 27 1.49 -7.12 5.03
N ARG A 28 0.16 -7.14 4.94
CA ARG A 28 -0.55 -6.53 3.81
C ARG A 28 -0.35 -5.02 3.74
N ARG A 29 -0.37 -4.34 4.87
CA ARG A 29 -0.08 -2.91 4.95
C ARG A 29 1.36 -2.59 4.53
N ALA A 30 2.33 -3.41 4.92
CA ALA A 30 3.72 -3.27 4.51
C ALA A 30 3.90 -3.45 2.99
N GLU A 31 3.25 -4.46 2.39
CA GLU A 31 3.24 -4.67 0.94
C GLU A 31 2.68 -3.46 0.18
N MET A 32 1.70 -2.79 0.76
CA MET A 32 1.07 -1.60 0.19
C MET A 32 1.78 -0.28 0.57
N ASN A 33 2.90 -0.35 1.29
CA ASN A 33 3.64 0.82 1.79
C ASN A 33 2.79 1.78 2.65
N VAL A 34 1.82 1.26 3.39
CA VAL A 34 0.97 2.04 4.29
C VAL A 34 1.72 2.30 5.60
N PRO A 35 1.93 3.57 6.00
CA PRO A 35 2.66 3.88 7.22
C PRO A 35 1.92 3.38 8.48
N PRO A 36 2.63 2.91 9.52
CA PRO A 36 2.02 2.43 10.76
C PRO A 36 1.17 3.48 11.49
N SER A 37 1.49 4.76 11.30
CA SER A 37 0.76 5.88 11.89
C SER A 37 -0.63 6.09 11.28
N LYS A 38 -0.88 5.60 10.06
CA LYS A 38 -2.18 5.73 9.40
C LYS A 38 -3.14 4.67 9.96
N LYS A 39 -4.15 5.13 10.68
CA LYS A 39 -5.21 4.27 11.18
C LYS A 39 -6.31 4.09 10.12
N ALA A 40 -6.92 2.92 10.10
CA ALA A 40 -8.02 2.60 9.18
C ALA A 40 -9.12 1.82 9.92
N LYS A 41 -10.35 1.93 9.43
CA LYS A 41 -11.46 1.10 9.89
C LYS A 41 -11.35 -0.28 9.27
N TYR A 42 -11.57 -1.32 10.08
CA TYR A 42 -11.56 -2.71 9.65
C TYR A 42 -12.95 -3.32 9.78
N TYR A 43 -13.31 -4.12 8.79
CA TYR A 43 -14.52 -4.92 8.81
C TYR A 43 -14.11 -6.40 8.86
N ILE A 44 -14.45 -7.06 9.95
CA ILE A 44 -14.00 -8.42 10.25
C ILE A 44 -15.18 -9.37 10.16
N ALA A 45 -15.20 -10.20 9.13
CA ALA A 45 -16.15 -11.28 8.97
C ALA A 45 -15.60 -12.55 9.61
N THR A 46 -16.23 -13.02 10.66
CA THR A 46 -15.76 -14.18 11.44
C THR A 46 -16.90 -14.89 12.16
N ALA A 47 -16.74 -16.18 12.36
CA ALA A 47 -17.60 -16.97 13.25
C ALA A 47 -17.26 -16.75 14.74
N HIS A 48 -16.07 -16.21 15.04
CA HIS A 48 -15.55 -15.99 16.40
C HIS A 48 -15.68 -14.51 16.82
N LYS A 49 -16.90 -13.98 16.78
CA LYS A 49 -17.17 -12.56 17.04
C LYS A 49 -16.68 -12.12 18.40
N ASP A 50 -17.00 -12.86 19.46
CA ASP A 50 -16.64 -12.53 20.84
C ASP A 50 -15.12 -12.39 21.01
N THR A 51 -14.34 -13.26 20.36
CA THR A 51 -12.88 -13.22 20.37
C THR A 51 -12.35 -11.90 19.79
N PHE A 52 -12.86 -11.49 18.66
CA PHE A 52 -12.43 -10.24 17.99
C PHE A 52 -12.98 -8.99 18.66
N GLU A 53 -14.16 -9.04 19.26
CA GLU A 53 -14.71 -7.93 20.06
C GLU A 53 -13.84 -7.65 21.30
N LYS A 54 -13.46 -8.68 22.03
CA LYS A 54 -12.52 -8.57 23.16
C LYS A 54 -11.15 -8.07 22.74
N ALA A 55 -10.73 -8.40 21.52
CA ALA A 55 -9.44 -8.00 20.95
C ALA A 55 -9.39 -6.57 20.41
N GLY A 56 -10.46 -5.81 20.45
CA GLY A 56 -10.54 -4.46 19.86
C GLY A 56 -9.37 -3.57 20.25
N ILE A 57 -8.95 -3.58 21.52
CA ILE A 57 -7.79 -2.79 22.00
C ILE A 57 -6.48 -3.27 21.36
N PHE A 58 -6.29 -4.59 21.23
CA PHE A 58 -5.12 -5.17 20.57
C PHE A 58 -5.07 -4.81 19.09
N MET A 59 -6.21 -4.86 18.40
CA MET A 59 -6.32 -4.48 17.00
C MET A 59 -6.00 -2.99 16.80
N GLN A 60 -6.47 -2.12 17.69
CA GLN A 60 -6.15 -0.70 17.65
C GLN A 60 -4.65 -0.42 17.82
N ARG A 61 -4.01 -1.10 18.75
CA ARG A 61 -2.59 -0.88 19.07
C ARG A 61 -1.64 -1.57 18.10
N LEU A 62 -1.92 -2.82 17.76
CA LEU A 62 -0.99 -3.67 17.02
C LEU A 62 -1.23 -3.69 15.51
N ALA A 63 -2.46 -3.46 15.07
CA ALA A 63 -2.84 -3.47 13.66
C ALA A 63 -3.17 -2.09 13.10
N SER A 64 -2.98 -1.02 13.86
CA SER A 64 -3.31 0.37 13.47
C SER A 64 -4.78 0.52 13.04
N CYS A 65 -5.68 -0.10 13.78
CA CYS A 65 -7.11 -0.03 13.60
C CYS A 65 -7.66 1.25 14.26
N SER A 66 -8.51 2.00 13.57
CA SER A 66 -9.26 3.10 14.19
C SER A 66 -10.52 2.57 14.87
N GLU A 67 -11.23 1.70 14.18
CA GLU A 67 -12.46 1.07 14.61
C GLU A 67 -12.56 -0.30 13.92
N ALA A 68 -13.04 -1.30 14.62
CA ALA A 68 -13.33 -2.62 14.07
C ALA A 68 -14.83 -2.89 14.12
N GLU A 69 -15.41 -3.19 12.96
CA GLU A 69 -16.78 -3.65 12.83
C GLU A 69 -16.76 -5.17 12.59
N ILE A 70 -17.46 -5.93 13.45
CA ILE A 70 -17.40 -7.38 13.46
C ILE A 70 -18.77 -7.94 13.06
N GLY A 71 -18.78 -8.87 12.12
CA GLY A 71 -20.01 -9.45 11.60
C GLY A 71 -19.80 -10.83 10.99
N ASP A 72 -20.86 -11.38 10.41
CA ASP A 72 -20.80 -12.70 9.74
C ASP A 72 -20.27 -12.59 8.31
N SER A 73 -20.59 -11.49 7.63
CA SER A 73 -20.13 -11.20 6.28
C SER A 73 -20.16 -9.70 6.02
N PHE A 74 -19.30 -9.23 5.14
CA PHE A 74 -19.29 -7.85 4.65
C PHE A 74 -19.12 -7.86 3.13
N GLU A 75 -19.82 -6.96 2.45
CA GLU A 75 -19.61 -6.63 1.06
C GLU A 75 -19.19 -5.17 0.99
N ILE A 76 -17.92 -4.94 0.72
CA ILE A 76 -17.34 -3.60 0.69
C ILE A 76 -16.62 -3.44 -0.65
N ASP A 77 -17.13 -2.53 -1.44
CA ASP A 77 -16.50 -2.15 -2.70
C ASP A 77 -15.17 -1.45 -2.43
N ASP A 78 -14.20 -1.66 -3.31
CA ASP A 78 -12.87 -1.05 -3.22
C ASP A 78 -12.17 -1.27 -1.86
N ALA A 79 -12.27 -2.47 -1.31
CA ALA A 79 -11.58 -2.88 -0.11
C ALA A 79 -10.50 -3.92 -0.35
N VAL A 80 -9.44 -3.83 0.43
CA VAL A 80 -8.44 -4.90 0.51
C VAL A 80 -9.02 -6.02 1.35
N CYS A 81 -9.08 -7.22 0.81
CA CYS A 81 -9.49 -8.41 1.53
C CYS A 81 -8.27 -9.19 2.02
N ILE A 82 -8.22 -9.46 3.31
CA ILE A 82 -7.20 -10.28 3.96
C ILE A 82 -7.90 -11.51 4.52
N VAL A 83 -7.46 -12.68 4.09
CA VAL A 83 -8.05 -13.95 4.52
C VAL A 83 -7.08 -14.61 5.51
N THR A 84 -7.62 -14.96 6.67
CA THR A 84 -6.94 -15.78 7.69
C THR A 84 -7.70 -17.08 7.87
N THR A 85 -7.21 -17.96 8.74
CA THR A 85 -7.87 -19.26 9.01
C THR A 85 -9.30 -19.09 9.51
N ASP A 86 -9.55 -18.09 10.36
CA ASP A 86 -10.83 -17.93 11.09
C ASP A 86 -11.56 -16.62 10.77
N ALA A 87 -11.00 -15.76 9.91
CA ALA A 87 -11.59 -14.46 9.60
C ALA A 87 -11.27 -13.96 8.19
N LYS A 88 -12.15 -13.10 7.68
CA LYS A 88 -11.91 -12.27 6.51
C LYS A 88 -11.96 -10.82 6.94
N ILE A 89 -10.91 -10.07 6.65
CA ILE A 89 -10.77 -8.69 7.07
C ILE A 89 -10.79 -7.80 5.83
N TYR A 90 -11.70 -6.84 5.81
CA TYR A 90 -11.84 -5.87 4.73
C TYR A 90 -11.39 -4.51 5.22
N ILE A 91 -10.53 -3.88 4.45
CA ILE A 91 -10.03 -2.53 4.73
C ILE A 91 -10.30 -1.65 3.52
N PRO A 92 -11.17 -0.63 3.62
CA PRO A 92 -11.44 0.26 2.50
C PRO A 92 -10.15 0.91 2.00
N LEU A 93 -9.90 0.87 0.70
CA LEU A 93 -8.69 1.42 0.07
C LEU A 93 -8.52 2.92 0.36
N GLY A 94 -9.62 3.67 0.35
CA GLY A 94 -9.60 5.09 0.66
C GLY A 94 -9.09 5.44 2.07
N GLU A 95 -9.17 4.48 3.00
CA GLU A 95 -8.60 4.65 4.34
C GLU A 95 -7.12 4.28 4.44
N LEU A 96 -6.65 3.40 3.56
CA LEU A 96 -5.24 2.99 3.52
C LEU A 96 -4.38 3.96 2.72
N VAL A 97 -4.90 4.48 1.62
CA VAL A 97 -4.18 5.35 0.70
C VAL A 97 -4.82 6.74 0.74
N ASP A 98 -4.00 7.75 1.01
CA ASP A 98 -4.38 9.14 0.81
C ASP A 98 -4.14 9.47 -0.66
N PHE A 99 -5.19 9.30 -1.48
CA PHE A 99 -5.10 9.49 -2.93
C PHE A 99 -4.62 10.89 -3.31
N GLU A 100 -5.04 11.92 -2.58
CA GLU A 100 -4.63 13.30 -2.87
C GLU A 100 -3.13 13.50 -2.63
N LYS A 101 -2.59 12.97 -1.53
CA LYS A 101 -1.16 13.05 -1.25
C LYS A 101 -0.34 12.23 -2.23
N GLU A 102 -0.83 11.07 -2.63
CA GLU A 102 -0.14 10.22 -3.59
C GLU A 102 -0.14 10.86 -4.98
N ILE A 103 -1.25 11.43 -5.41
CA ILE A 103 -1.33 12.20 -6.66
C ILE A 103 -0.38 13.41 -6.61
N ALA A 104 -0.33 14.14 -5.49
CA ALA A 104 0.60 15.26 -5.32
C ALA A 104 2.06 14.82 -5.39
N ARG A 105 2.41 13.68 -4.80
CA ARG A 105 3.74 13.07 -4.87
C ARG A 105 4.11 12.70 -6.31
N LEU A 106 3.20 12.03 -7.01
CA LEU A 106 3.39 11.63 -8.40
C LEU A 106 3.53 12.84 -9.35
N ASN A 107 2.76 13.90 -9.12
CA ASN A 107 2.89 15.14 -9.89
C ASN A 107 4.25 15.82 -9.67
N LYS A 108 4.76 15.85 -8.44
CA LYS A 108 6.11 16.36 -8.17
C LYS A 108 7.21 15.52 -8.83
N GLU A 109 7.05 14.21 -8.83
CA GLU A 109 7.98 13.33 -9.54
C GLU A 109 7.93 13.55 -11.04
N LYS A 110 6.74 13.70 -11.62
CA LYS A 110 6.53 14.04 -13.03
C LYS A 110 7.21 15.35 -13.40
N GLU A 111 7.08 16.41 -12.60
CA GLU A 111 7.74 17.69 -12.83
C GLU A 111 9.26 17.57 -12.90
N LYS A 112 9.86 16.77 -12.01
CA LYS A 112 11.31 16.50 -12.05
C LYS A 112 11.71 15.81 -13.35
N VAL A 113 10.99 14.76 -13.72
CA VAL A 113 11.25 13.98 -14.93
C VAL A 113 11.08 14.86 -16.17
N LEU A 114 10.07 15.75 -16.21
CA LEU A 114 9.88 16.70 -17.30
C LEU A 114 11.04 17.69 -17.44
N LYS A 115 11.57 18.21 -16.34
CA LYS A 115 12.75 19.10 -16.36
C LYS A 115 13.99 18.38 -16.89
N ASP A 116 14.21 17.15 -16.46
CA ASP A 116 15.32 16.34 -16.94
C ASP A 116 15.18 16.04 -18.44
N LEU A 117 13.97 15.72 -18.90
CA LEU A 117 13.67 15.49 -20.31
C LEU A 117 13.88 16.76 -21.14
N GLU A 118 13.40 17.90 -20.66
CA GLU A 118 13.59 19.21 -21.35
C GLU A 118 15.08 19.53 -21.51
N PHE A 119 15.88 19.26 -20.49
CA PHE A 119 17.33 19.47 -20.54
C PHE A 119 18.00 18.58 -21.60
N ILE A 120 17.60 17.32 -21.70
CA ILE A 120 18.12 16.39 -22.71
C ILE A 120 17.62 16.78 -24.10
N ASP A 121 16.35 17.13 -24.27
CA ASP A 121 15.79 17.56 -25.55
C ASP A 121 16.45 18.83 -26.07
N LYS A 122 16.77 19.80 -25.21
CA LYS A 122 17.54 21.00 -25.56
C LYS A 122 18.92 20.63 -26.10
N LYS A 123 19.59 19.65 -25.51
CA LYS A 123 20.89 19.16 -26.04
C LYS A 123 20.72 18.47 -27.38
N LEU A 124 19.72 17.65 -27.58
CA LEU A 124 19.47 16.92 -28.82
C LEU A 124 19.00 17.81 -29.94
N ASN A 125 18.36 18.95 -29.63
CA ASN A 125 17.93 19.97 -30.60
C ASN A 125 19.06 20.96 -30.97
N ASN A 126 20.20 20.91 -30.28
CA ASN A 126 21.35 21.71 -30.58
C ASN A 126 22.19 21.04 -31.70
N GLU A 127 22.08 21.56 -32.91
CA GLU A 127 22.79 21.04 -34.08
C GLU A 127 24.30 20.98 -33.89
N ASN A 128 24.89 21.93 -33.19
CA ASN A 128 26.31 21.94 -32.88
C ASN A 128 26.72 20.83 -31.95
N PHE A 129 25.86 20.47 -30.97
CA PHE A 129 26.09 19.36 -30.08
C PHE A 129 26.01 18.03 -30.82
N VAL A 130 24.96 17.83 -31.61
CA VAL A 130 24.74 16.58 -32.37
C VAL A 130 25.82 16.37 -33.43
N ALA A 131 26.34 17.46 -34.07
CA ALA A 131 27.39 17.37 -35.05
C ALA A 131 28.79 17.11 -34.46
N LYS A 132 29.06 17.61 -33.24
CA LYS A 132 30.40 17.53 -32.61
C LYS A 132 30.54 16.40 -31.61
N ALA A 133 29.44 15.97 -31.01
CA ALA A 133 29.48 14.85 -30.03
C ALA A 133 29.64 13.49 -30.70
N PRO A 134 30.35 12.54 -30.07
CA PRO A 134 30.42 11.17 -30.54
C PRO A 134 29.02 10.57 -30.70
N LYS A 135 28.83 9.77 -31.75
CA LYS A 135 27.53 9.12 -32.02
C LYS A 135 27.00 8.33 -30.83
N THR A 136 27.88 7.67 -30.10
CA THR A 136 27.55 6.92 -28.87
C THR A 136 26.95 7.79 -27.77
N VAL A 137 27.42 9.04 -27.63
CA VAL A 137 26.89 10.03 -26.66
C VAL A 137 25.52 10.51 -27.09
N VAL A 138 25.33 10.81 -28.38
CA VAL A 138 24.04 11.24 -28.93
C VAL A 138 23.00 10.13 -28.79
N ASP A 139 23.33 8.91 -29.10
CA ASP A 139 22.46 7.74 -28.98
C ASP A 139 22.11 7.47 -27.49
N GLY A 140 23.08 7.59 -26.60
CA GLY A 140 22.85 7.50 -25.16
C GLY A 140 21.89 8.56 -24.62
N GLN A 141 21.96 9.80 -25.12
CA GLN A 141 21.01 10.86 -24.77
C GLN A 141 19.59 10.58 -25.30
N ARG A 142 19.48 10.02 -26.51
CA ARG A 142 18.19 9.62 -27.09
C ARG A 142 17.54 8.50 -26.28
N GLU A 143 18.32 7.50 -25.87
CA GLU A 143 17.83 6.43 -25.00
C GLU A 143 17.38 6.95 -23.63
N ALA A 144 18.15 7.87 -23.04
CA ALA A 144 17.79 8.51 -21.79
C ALA A 144 16.48 9.31 -21.92
N ALA A 145 16.31 10.07 -23.00
CA ALA A 145 15.08 10.79 -23.28
C ALA A 145 13.88 9.83 -23.42
N GLN A 146 14.06 8.72 -24.10
CA GLN A 146 12.99 7.72 -24.25
C GLN A 146 12.59 7.10 -22.91
N LYS A 147 13.55 6.73 -22.06
CA LYS A 147 13.29 6.21 -20.71
C LYS A 147 12.52 7.21 -19.86
N LEU A 148 12.83 8.50 -19.95
CA LEU A 148 12.11 9.54 -19.23
C LEU A 148 10.68 9.71 -19.74
N ARG A 149 10.45 9.62 -21.05
CA ARG A 149 9.10 9.64 -21.64
C ARG A 149 8.27 8.44 -21.18
N ASP A 150 8.86 7.25 -21.18
CA ASP A 150 8.21 6.03 -20.69
C ASP A 150 7.86 6.16 -19.20
N LYS A 151 8.76 6.74 -18.40
CA LYS A 151 8.51 7.00 -16.97
C LYS A 151 7.35 7.98 -16.76
N ILE A 152 7.25 9.04 -17.55
CA ILE A 152 6.13 9.99 -17.51
C ILE A 152 4.82 9.28 -17.83
N ALA A 153 4.78 8.44 -18.87
CA ALA A 153 3.60 7.66 -19.22
C ALA A 153 3.15 6.74 -18.08
N MET A 154 4.08 6.07 -17.40
CA MET A 154 3.78 5.23 -16.24
C MET A 154 3.23 6.03 -15.05
N ILE A 155 3.78 7.23 -14.81
CA ILE A 155 3.29 8.13 -13.76
C ILE A 155 1.87 8.59 -14.07
N ASP A 156 1.59 9.00 -15.31
CA ASP A 156 0.25 9.42 -15.74
C ASP A 156 -0.77 8.29 -15.61
N GLU A 157 -0.43 7.09 -16.02
CA GLU A 157 -1.28 5.91 -15.83
C GLU A 157 -1.57 5.64 -14.34
N SER A 158 -0.58 5.83 -13.49
CA SER A 158 -0.76 5.67 -12.04
C SER A 158 -1.69 6.74 -11.46
N ILE A 159 -1.56 8.00 -11.90
CA ILE A 159 -2.45 9.09 -11.49
C ILE A 159 -3.90 8.81 -11.93
N GLU A 160 -4.12 8.34 -13.15
CA GLU A 160 -5.45 8.00 -13.64
C GLU A 160 -6.12 6.89 -12.82
N LYS A 161 -5.35 5.90 -12.37
CA LYS A 161 -5.85 4.83 -11.49
C LYS A 161 -6.35 5.34 -10.15
N PHE A 162 -5.75 6.43 -9.63
CA PHE A 162 -6.17 7.04 -8.37
C PHE A 162 -7.34 8.03 -8.53
N GLN A 163 -7.67 8.42 -9.75
CA GLN A 163 -8.77 9.36 -10.04
C GLN A 163 -10.09 8.67 -10.42
N LYS A 164 -10.06 7.36 -10.66
CA LYS A 164 -11.24 6.53 -10.94
C LYS A 164 -11.81 5.95 -9.66
#